data_a71c52a3373129a1c4fb26d325207b43
#
_entry.id   a71c52a3373129a1c4fb26d325207b43
#
_cell.length_a   1.000
_cell.length_b   1.000
_cell.length_c   1.000
_cell.angle_alpha   90.00
_cell.angle_beta   90.00
_cell.angle_gamma   90.00
#
_symmetry.space_group_name_H-M   'P 1'
#
loop_
_entity.id
_entity.type
_entity.pdbx_description
1 polymer ?
#
loop_
_entity_poly.entity_id
_entity_poly.type
_entity_poly.pdbx_seq_one_letter_code
_entity_poly.pdbx_strand_id
1 'polypeptide(L)'
;TLHQTKKGLVAALEHGRRECRGQYIARLDADDIALPGRLDHQIAALDTDPSLAAVGGRATLFTDHGPVPRGMQYYIDWINNLDDPHREILVESPLLHPAVTFRATHVEHIGGYRSGEVPEDYDLWLRLVADGFRIANVAHEVVSIRDHSSRLTRTDSRYSRTAFDSCRRNFLQKTALLRPRRIVLWAGVRGGRPWLRWLKTGGHQVIAVIDITKSIVRSGVPVLPPAALPDLDLDILLVAVGARGARGQIRNELATLRPDLVEGHNWWALL
;
A
#
# COMPACT_ATOMS: atom_id res chain seq x y z
N THR A 1 -24.70 -5.63 19.74
CA THR A 1 -24.41 -4.21 19.40
C THR A 1 -23.53 -3.62 20.48
N LEU A 2 -22.44 -2.92 20.07
CA LEU A 2 -21.56 -2.19 20.97
C LEU A 2 -21.87 -0.70 20.89
N HIS A 3 -21.90 -0.05 22.03
CA HIS A 3 -22.09 1.40 22.13
C HIS A 3 -20.86 2.04 22.79
N GLN A 4 -20.39 3.13 22.23
CA GLN A 4 -19.33 3.95 22.84
C GLN A 4 -19.58 5.44 22.61
N THR A 5 -19.03 6.28 23.47
CA THR A 5 -18.95 7.72 23.21
C THR A 5 -18.08 7.96 21.96
N LYS A 6 -18.39 9.00 21.20
CA LYS A 6 -17.63 9.33 19.96
C LYS A 6 -16.14 9.57 20.28
N LYS A 7 -15.29 8.65 19.82
CA LYS A 7 -13.81 8.68 20.00
C LYS A 7 -13.04 8.58 18.66
N GLY A 8 -13.77 8.66 17.54
CA GLY A 8 -13.22 8.53 16.18
C GLY A 8 -13.20 7.09 15.67
N LEU A 9 -12.87 6.95 14.36
CA LEU A 9 -12.94 5.68 13.63
C LEU A 9 -12.01 4.61 14.23
N VAL A 10 -10.73 4.93 14.46
CA VAL A 10 -9.75 3.97 14.96
C VAL A 10 -10.14 3.40 16.31
N ALA A 11 -10.65 4.24 17.22
CA ALA A 11 -11.11 3.78 18.53
C ALA A 11 -12.34 2.84 18.41
N ALA A 12 -13.23 3.09 17.45
CA ALA A 12 -14.37 2.23 17.18
C ALA A 12 -13.95 0.88 16.60
N LEU A 13 -13.05 0.90 15.61
CA LEU A 13 -12.48 -0.31 15.00
C LEU A 13 -11.76 -1.19 16.04
N GLU A 14 -10.93 -0.58 16.87
CA GLU A 14 -10.18 -1.30 17.90
C GLU A 14 -11.08 -1.84 19.02
N HIS A 15 -12.10 -1.08 19.42
CA HIS A 15 -13.11 -1.57 20.36
C HIS A 15 -13.87 -2.75 19.78
N GLY A 16 -14.39 -2.65 18.54
CA GLY A 16 -15.06 -3.75 17.88
C GLY A 16 -14.19 -4.99 17.74
N ARG A 17 -12.93 -4.80 17.33
CA ARG A 17 -11.97 -5.89 17.18
C ARG A 17 -11.76 -6.67 18.48
N ARG A 18 -11.61 -5.98 19.62
CA ARG A 18 -11.38 -6.60 20.93
C ARG A 18 -12.58 -7.36 21.46
N GLU A 19 -13.79 -6.97 21.07
CA GLU A 19 -15.02 -7.65 21.47
C GLU A 19 -15.36 -8.85 20.57
N CYS A 20 -14.72 -8.98 19.42
CA CYS A 20 -14.87 -10.15 18.55
C CYS A 20 -14.24 -11.38 19.18
N ARG A 21 -14.96 -12.52 19.12
CA ARG A 21 -14.52 -13.81 19.69
C ARG A 21 -14.20 -14.86 18.63
N GLY A 22 -14.43 -14.54 17.34
CA GLY A 22 -14.17 -15.42 16.23
C GLY A 22 -12.68 -15.53 15.90
N GLN A 23 -12.28 -16.64 15.29
CA GLN A 23 -10.95 -16.84 14.73
C GLN A 23 -10.66 -15.80 13.64
N TYR A 24 -11.67 -15.44 12.87
CA TYR A 24 -11.63 -14.46 11.81
C TYR A 24 -12.55 -13.28 12.14
N ILE A 25 -12.15 -12.10 11.71
CA ILE A 25 -12.93 -10.87 11.85
C ILE A 25 -13.14 -10.28 10.45
N ALA A 26 -14.41 -10.20 10.03
CA ALA A 26 -14.79 -9.59 8.77
C ALA A 26 -15.22 -8.13 9.01
N ARG A 27 -14.58 -7.20 8.33
CA ARG A 27 -14.88 -5.79 8.40
C ARG A 27 -15.84 -5.40 7.28
N LEU A 28 -16.84 -4.55 7.59
CA LEU A 28 -17.75 -3.95 6.63
C LEU A 28 -18.13 -2.55 7.12
N ASP A 29 -18.23 -1.57 6.22
CA ASP A 29 -18.80 -0.26 6.52
C ASP A 29 -20.35 -0.37 6.61
N ALA A 30 -20.96 0.49 7.41
CA ALA A 30 -22.40 0.42 7.64
C ALA A 30 -23.26 0.77 6.40
N ASP A 31 -22.67 1.44 5.43
CA ASP A 31 -23.29 1.88 4.19
C ASP A 31 -22.87 1.04 2.96
N ASP A 32 -22.01 0.02 3.17
CA ASP A 32 -21.60 -0.92 2.13
C ASP A 32 -22.41 -2.22 2.19
N ILE A 33 -22.38 -3.00 1.12
CA ILE A 33 -23.15 -4.24 0.99
C ILE A 33 -22.18 -5.42 0.85
N ALA A 34 -22.22 -6.37 1.80
CA ALA A 34 -21.54 -7.64 1.66
C ALA A 34 -22.22 -8.49 0.59
N LEU A 35 -21.45 -9.01 -0.36
CA LEU A 35 -21.98 -9.83 -1.44
C LEU A 35 -22.09 -11.31 -1.03
N PRO A 36 -22.97 -12.09 -1.64
CA PRO A 36 -23.13 -13.53 -1.37
C PRO A 36 -21.82 -14.30 -1.54
N GLY A 37 -21.56 -15.28 -0.68
CA GLY A 37 -20.34 -16.10 -0.72
C GLY A 37 -19.07 -15.41 -0.21
N ARG A 38 -19.13 -14.12 0.19
CA ARG A 38 -17.98 -13.37 0.66
C ARG A 38 -17.17 -14.13 1.70
N LEU A 39 -17.81 -14.54 2.77
CA LEU A 39 -17.13 -15.18 3.90
C LEU A 39 -16.62 -16.58 3.51
N ASP A 40 -17.36 -17.34 2.71
CA ASP A 40 -16.95 -18.66 2.27
C ASP A 40 -15.61 -18.61 1.50
N HIS A 41 -15.50 -17.68 0.54
CA HIS A 41 -14.28 -17.50 -0.25
C HIS A 41 -13.10 -16.99 0.60
N GLN A 42 -13.34 -16.03 1.48
CA GLN A 42 -12.27 -15.43 2.28
C GLN A 42 -11.78 -16.36 3.39
N ILE A 43 -12.69 -17.09 4.05
CA ILE A 43 -12.34 -18.07 5.09
C ILE A 43 -11.61 -19.25 4.46
N ALA A 44 -12.07 -19.79 3.33
CA ALA A 44 -11.38 -20.85 2.63
C ALA A 44 -9.93 -20.48 2.28
N ALA A 45 -9.69 -19.24 1.83
CA ALA A 45 -8.34 -18.77 1.57
C ALA A 45 -7.49 -18.69 2.84
N LEU A 46 -8.04 -18.17 3.93
CA LEU A 46 -7.35 -18.09 5.23
C LEU A 46 -7.07 -19.47 5.82
N ASP A 47 -7.98 -20.44 5.67
CA ASP A 47 -7.80 -21.80 6.16
C ASP A 47 -6.73 -22.58 5.36
N THR A 48 -6.64 -22.30 4.05
CA THR A 48 -5.68 -22.95 3.16
C THR A 48 -4.24 -22.49 3.42
N ASP A 49 -4.04 -21.22 3.78
CA ASP A 49 -2.71 -20.64 4.01
C ASP A 49 -2.62 -19.98 5.40
N PRO A 50 -2.03 -20.65 6.41
CA PRO A 50 -1.86 -20.11 7.75
C PRO A 50 -0.98 -18.84 7.81
N SER A 51 -0.17 -18.55 6.78
CA SER A 51 0.65 -17.33 6.70
C SER A 51 -0.17 -16.11 6.32
N LEU A 52 -1.38 -16.29 5.76
CA LEU A 52 -2.29 -15.20 5.44
C LEU A 52 -2.86 -14.58 6.71
N ALA A 53 -2.59 -13.31 6.90
CA ALA A 53 -3.15 -12.50 7.98
C ALA A 53 -4.45 -11.83 7.59
N ALA A 54 -4.57 -11.37 6.34
CA ALA A 54 -5.74 -10.66 5.85
C ALA A 54 -6.03 -11.00 4.39
N VAL A 55 -7.30 -11.13 4.08
CA VAL A 55 -7.81 -11.43 2.73
C VAL A 55 -8.89 -10.41 2.37
N GLY A 56 -8.66 -9.67 1.31
CA GLY A 56 -9.64 -8.82 0.64
C GLY A 56 -10.36 -9.57 -0.47
N GLY A 57 -10.79 -8.84 -1.48
CA GLY A 57 -11.42 -9.38 -2.68
C GLY A 57 -11.81 -8.26 -3.64
N ARG A 58 -12.42 -8.63 -4.74
CA ARG A 58 -12.94 -7.68 -5.73
C ARG A 58 -14.14 -6.92 -5.18
N ALA A 59 -14.36 -5.72 -5.69
CA ALA A 59 -15.45 -4.87 -5.30
C ALA A 59 -16.18 -4.29 -6.50
N THR A 60 -17.45 -3.95 -6.29
CA THR A 60 -18.23 -3.09 -7.19
C THR A 60 -18.48 -1.74 -6.52
N LEU A 61 -18.90 -0.75 -7.29
CA LEU A 61 -19.25 0.57 -6.79
C LEU A 61 -20.71 0.88 -7.11
N PHE A 62 -21.38 1.55 -6.17
CA PHE A 62 -22.66 2.17 -6.43
C PHE A 62 -22.72 3.56 -5.82
N THR A 63 -23.62 4.39 -6.33
CA THR A 63 -23.90 5.74 -5.84
C THR A 63 -25.40 5.92 -5.70
N ASP A 64 -25.84 6.76 -4.78
CA ASP A 64 -27.26 7.13 -4.69
C ASP A 64 -27.65 8.11 -5.80
N HIS A 65 -26.70 8.95 -6.25
CA HIS A 65 -26.95 9.99 -7.23
C HIS A 65 -25.75 10.19 -8.16
N GLY A 66 -26.00 10.16 -9.46
CA GLY A 66 -25.00 10.44 -10.48
C GLY A 66 -23.99 9.33 -10.73
N PRO A 67 -23.03 9.58 -11.60
CA PRO A 67 -22.01 8.59 -11.97
C PRO A 67 -20.94 8.46 -10.90
N VAL A 68 -20.33 7.27 -10.80
CA VAL A 68 -19.13 7.05 -9.99
C VAL A 68 -17.99 7.96 -10.49
N PRO A 69 -17.27 8.66 -9.60
CA PRO A 69 -16.12 9.47 -9.98
C PRO A 69 -15.01 8.61 -10.60
N ARG A 70 -14.43 9.08 -11.71
CA ARG A 70 -13.41 8.35 -12.47
C ARG A 70 -12.22 7.87 -11.61
N GLY A 71 -11.77 8.69 -10.66
CA GLY A 71 -10.65 8.33 -9.78
C GLY A 71 -10.95 7.10 -8.92
N MET A 72 -12.18 7.00 -8.39
CA MET A 72 -12.61 5.84 -7.61
C MET A 72 -12.79 4.61 -8.50
N GLN A 73 -13.35 4.77 -9.70
CA GLN A 73 -13.45 3.66 -10.66
C GLN A 73 -12.06 3.10 -10.99
N TYR A 74 -11.08 3.95 -11.29
CA TYR A 74 -9.71 3.52 -11.56
C TYR A 74 -9.07 2.76 -10.39
N TYR A 75 -9.33 3.19 -9.17
CA TYR A 75 -8.80 2.50 -7.99
C TYR A 75 -9.43 1.12 -7.81
N ILE A 76 -10.76 1.00 -7.99
CA ILE A 76 -11.44 -0.30 -7.93
C ILE A 76 -11.01 -1.21 -9.09
N ASP A 77 -10.90 -0.70 -10.30
CA ASP A 77 -10.40 -1.46 -11.44
C ASP A 77 -8.97 -1.99 -11.17
N TRP A 78 -8.12 -1.17 -10.55
CA TRP A 78 -6.77 -1.59 -10.16
C TRP A 78 -6.81 -2.70 -9.10
N ILE A 79 -7.59 -2.55 -8.03
CA ILE A 79 -7.76 -3.59 -6.99
C ILE A 79 -8.27 -4.89 -7.60
N ASN A 80 -9.30 -4.81 -8.45
CA ASN A 80 -9.95 -5.98 -9.06
C ASN A 80 -9.03 -6.77 -10.01
N ASN A 81 -7.97 -6.13 -10.52
CA ASN A 81 -6.98 -6.72 -11.39
C ASN A 81 -5.60 -6.90 -10.72
N LEU A 82 -5.57 -6.85 -9.39
CA LEU A 82 -4.32 -6.95 -8.63
C LEU A 82 -3.92 -8.42 -8.44
N ASP A 83 -2.86 -8.85 -9.12
CA ASP A 83 -2.35 -10.22 -9.03
C ASP A 83 -1.58 -10.47 -7.74
N ASP A 84 -0.77 -9.49 -7.29
CA ASP A 84 0.10 -9.61 -6.12
C ASP A 84 0.02 -8.35 -5.23
N PRO A 85 -0.75 -8.41 -4.13
CA PRO A 85 -0.85 -7.31 -3.17
C PRO A 85 0.49 -6.92 -2.53
N HIS A 86 1.43 -7.85 -2.35
CA HIS A 86 2.74 -7.57 -1.75
C HIS A 86 3.61 -6.71 -2.67
N ARG A 87 3.61 -7.02 -3.97
CA ARG A 87 4.35 -6.25 -4.97
C ARG A 87 3.87 -4.80 -5.05
N GLU A 88 2.57 -4.59 -4.87
CA GLU A 88 1.94 -3.30 -5.01
C GLU A 88 1.77 -2.53 -3.67
N ILE A 89 2.20 -3.13 -2.55
CA ILE A 89 1.90 -2.59 -1.21
C ILE A 89 2.46 -1.19 -0.95
N LEU A 90 3.58 -0.82 -1.58
CA LEU A 90 4.14 0.54 -1.45
C LEU A 90 3.65 1.49 -2.55
N VAL A 91 2.84 1.03 -3.49
CA VAL A 91 2.22 1.87 -4.51
C VAL A 91 0.95 2.51 -3.98
N GLU A 92 0.02 1.69 -3.46
CA GLU A 92 -1.25 2.12 -2.88
C GLU A 92 -1.75 1.04 -1.91
N SER A 93 -2.79 1.32 -1.10
CA SER A 93 -3.42 0.31 -0.26
C SER A 93 -3.98 -0.83 -1.12
N PRO A 94 -3.44 -2.06 -1.04
CA PRO A 94 -3.80 -3.14 -1.95
C PRO A 94 -5.03 -3.93 -1.48
N LEU A 95 -5.56 -3.62 -0.32
CA LEU A 95 -6.79 -4.20 0.22
C LEU A 95 -7.79 -3.09 0.53
N LEU A 96 -9.02 -3.26 0.08
CA LEU A 96 -10.14 -2.39 0.44
C LEU A 96 -10.60 -2.70 1.86
N HIS A 97 -10.49 -1.75 2.76
CA HIS A 97 -10.81 -1.97 4.18
C HIS A 97 -12.21 -2.60 4.40
N PRO A 98 -13.32 -2.13 3.75
CA PRO A 98 -14.63 -2.75 3.91
C PRO A 98 -14.75 -4.16 3.32
N ALA A 99 -13.78 -4.58 2.51
CA ALA A 99 -13.76 -5.89 1.88
C ALA A 99 -12.94 -6.94 2.65
N VAL A 100 -12.27 -6.57 3.75
CA VAL A 100 -11.28 -7.46 4.38
C VAL A 100 -11.89 -8.37 5.43
N THR A 101 -11.47 -9.64 5.41
CA THR A 101 -11.54 -10.57 6.53
C THR A 101 -10.10 -10.88 6.97
N PHE A 102 -9.81 -10.78 8.26
CA PHE A 102 -8.47 -11.01 8.80
C PHE A 102 -8.46 -12.00 9.95
N ARG A 103 -7.32 -12.66 10.14
CA ARG A 103 -7.07 -13.56 11.27
C ARG A 103 -6.86 -12.76 12.54
N ALA A 104 -7.71 -12.96 13.54
CA ALA A 104 -7.72 -12.19 14.78
C ALA A 104 -6.36 -12.22 15.51
N THR A 105 -5.72 -13.40 15.59
CA THR A 105 -4.44 -13.59 16.27
C THR A 105 -3.29 -12.83 15.62
N HIS A 106 -3.23 -12.74 14.29
CA HIS A 106 -2.16 -12.01 13.59
C HIS A 106 -2.30 -10.49 13.76
N VAL A 107 -3.54 -9.98 13.71
CA VAL A 107 -3.79 -8.56 13.98
C VAL A 107 -3.54 -8.21 15.45
N GLU A 108 -3.87 -9.12 16.39
CA GLU A 108 -3.54 -8.96 17.81
C GLU A 108 -2.02 -8.91 18.02
N HIS A 109 -1.27 -9.83 17.40
CA HIS A 109 0.19 -9.93 17.51
C HIS A 109 0.90 -8.62 17.16
N ILE A 110 0.45 -7.92 16.11
CA ILE A 110 1.02 -6.62 15.70
C ILE A 110 0.42 -5.42 16.46
N GLY A 111 -0.45 -5.67 17.46
CA GLY A 111 -1.03 -4.65 18.33
C GLY A 111 -2.25 -3.91 17.75
N GLY A 112 -2.98 -4.50 16.79
CA GLY A 112 -4.24 -3.97 16.27
C GLY A 112 -4.13 -2.66 15.49
N TYR A 113 -5.23 -1.92 15.43
CA TYR A 113 -5.26 -0.60 14.81
C TYR A 113 -4.54 0.45 15.65
N ARG A 114 -3.83 1.39 15.01
CA ARG A 114 -3.12 2.48 15.67
C ARG A 114 -3.73 3.83 15.34
N SER A 115 -3.90 4.65 16.37
CA SER A 115 -4.24 6.06 16.19
C SER A 115 -3.04 6.84 15.65
N GLY A 116 -3.29 7.80 14.76
CA GLY A 116 -2.25 8.64 14.17
C GLY A 116 -2.77 9.44 13.00
N GLU A 117 -1.90 10.25 12.41
CA GLU A 117 -2.16 11.07 11.21
C GLU A 117 -1.87 10.27 9.92
N VAL A 118 -2.28 9.00 9.90
CA VAL A 118 -2.07 8.08 8.77
C VAL A 118 -3.33 7.25 8.51
N PRO A 119 -3.52 6.70 7.29
CA PRO A 119 -4.60 5.76 7.02
C PRO A 119 -4.45 4.52 7.89
N GLU A 120 -5.45 4.25 8.72
CA GLU A 120 -5.42 3.19 9.75
C GLU A 120 -5.35 1.79 9.16
N ASP A 121 -5.97 1.58 8.02
CA ASP A 121 -6.00 0.32 7.29
C ASP A 121 -4.66 0.08 6.58
N TYR A 122 -4.15 1.08 5.87
CA TYR A 122 -2.88 0.97 5.17
C TYR A 122 -1.70 0.77 6.14
N ASP A 123 -1.68 1.49 7.27
CA ASP A 123 -0.72 1.24 8.35
C ASP A 123 -0.81 -0.21 8.86
N LEU A 124 -2.02 -0.75 9.01
CA LEU A 124 -2.24 -2.12 9.46
C LEU A 124 -1.66 -3.13 8.47
N TRP A 125 -1.94 -2.99 7.17
CA TRP A 125 -1.44 -3.90 6.13
C TRP A 125 0.09 -3.87 6.05
N LEU A 126 0.68 -2.69 6.07
CA LEU A 126 2.14 -2.54 6.06
C LEU A 126 2.80 -3.18 7.29
N ARG A 127 2.20 -3.08 8.48
CA ARG A 127 2.72 -3.72 9.69
C ARG A 127 2.61 -5.24 9.65
N LEU A 128 1.52 -5.78 9.13
CA LEU A 128 1.38 -7.22 8.92
C LEU A 128 2.48 -7.75 8.00
N VAL A 129 2.69 -7.10 6.86
CA VAL A 129 3.72 -7.51 5.90
C VAL A 129 5.14 -7.31 6.45
N ALA A 130 5.40 -6.23 7.20
CA ALA A 130 6.70 -6.00 7.84
C ALA A 130 7.04 -7.04 8.90
N ASP A 131 6.03 -7.66 9.51
CA ASP A 131 6.17 -8.73 10.48
C ASP A 131 6.24 -10.15 9.85
N GLY A 132 6.24 -10.21 8.52
CA GLY A 132 6.38 -11.45 7.74
C GLY A 132 5.08 -12.16 7.39
N PHE A 133 3.92 -11.61 7.74
CA PHE A 133 2.63 -12.17 7.34
C PHE A 133 2.30 -11.84 5.88
N ARG A 134 1.46 -12.68 5.28
CA ARG A 134 0.96 -12.47 3.93
C ARG A 134 -0.44 -11.85 3.93
N ILE A 135 -0.73 -11.12 2.86
CA ILE A 135 -2.06 -10.59 2.54
C ILE A 135 -2.44 -11.00 1.12
N ALA A 136 -3.71 -11.16 0.83
CA ALA A 136 -4.20 -11.58 -0.49
C ALA A 136 -5.54 -10.96 -0.84
N ASN A 137 -5.94 -11.06 -2.12
CA ASN A 137 -7.30 -10.83 -2.58
C ASN A 137 -7.84 -12.12 -3.21
N VAL A 138 -9.07 -12.51 -2.85
CA VAL A 138 -9.78 -13.56 -3.60
C VAL A 138 -10.29 -13.01 -4.93
N ALA A 139 -10.35 -13.85 -5.96
CA ALA A 139 -10.80 -13.47 -7.30
C ALA A 139 -12.33 -13.37 -7.42
N HIS A 140 -13.02 -13.07 -6.32
CA HIS A 140 -14.49 -12.95 -6.23
C HIS A 140 -14.87 -11.55 -5.77
N GLU A 141 -16.01 -11.06 -6.26
CA GLU A 141 -16.61 -9.84 -5.73
C GLU A 141 -17.18 -10.12 -4.33
N VAL A 142 -16.69 -9.40 -3.34
CA VAL A 142 -17.01 -9.63 -1.93
C VAL A 142 -17.79 -8.47 -1.30
N VAL A 143 -17.76 -7.30 -1.94
CA VAL A 143 -18.41 -6.09 -1.42
C VAL A 143 -18.87 -5.20 -2.56
N SER A 144 -20.02 -4.55 -2.35
CA SER A 144 -20.44 -3.38 -3.13
C SER A 144 -20.30 -2.13 -2.27
N ILE A 145 -19.46 -1.19 -2.71
CA ILE A 145 -19.08 0.00 -1.94
C ILE A 145 -19.92 1.19 -2.36
N ARG A 146 -20.54 1.86 -1.38
CA ARG A 146 -21.25 3.12 -1.61
C ARG A 146 -20.27 4.26 -1.75
N ASP A 147 -20.29 4.92 -2.90
CA ASP A 147 -19.48 6.10 -3.13
C ASP A 147 -20.31 7.38 -2.93
N HIS A 148 -19.82 8.28 -2.07
CA HIS A 148 -20.45 9.57 -1.77
C HIS A 148 -19.39 10.63 -1.41
N SER A 149 -19.77 11.91 -1.47
CA SER A 149 -18.83 13.03 -1.29
C SER A 149 -18.26 13.17 0.12
N SER A 150 -18.97 12.67 1.14
CA SER A 150 -18.57 12.77 2.56
C SER A 150 -17.73 11.59 3.06
N ARG A 151 -17.25 10.70 2.19
CA ARG A 151 -16.32 9.63 2.60
C ARG A 151 -15.08 10.22 3.28
N LEU A 152 -14.62 9.56 4.36
CA LEU A 152 -13.44 9.98 5.12
C LEU A 152 -12.19 10.09 4.24
N THR A 153 -12.01 9.19 3.28
CA THR A 153 -10.91 9.24 2.32
C THR A 153 -10.83 10.54 1.50
N ARG A 154 -11.92 11.35 1.47
CA ARG A 154 -11.98 12.64 0.79
C ARG A 154 -11.92 13.84 1.73
N THR A 155 -12.26 13.66 2.99
CA THR A 155 -12.51 14.77 3.93
C THR A 155 -11.51 14.82 5.08
N ASP A 156 -10.78 13.75 5.33
CA ASP A 156 -9.86 13.63 6.46
C ASP A 156 -8.39 13.66 5.99
N SER A 157 -7.56 14.48 6.63
CA SER A 157 -6.14 14.66 6.32
C SER A 157 -5.30 13.40 6.44
N ARG A 158 -5.76 12.42 7.22
CA ARG A 158 -5.10 11.11 7.36
C ARG A 158 -4.98 10.35 6.04
N TYR A 159 -5.83 10.66 5.06
CA TYR A 159 -5.77 10.06 3.72
C TYR A 159 -5.06 10.96 2.70
N SER A 160 -4.31 11.96 3.17
CA SER A 160 -3.48 12.79 2.30
C SER A 160 -2.29 11.99 1.74
N ARG A 161 -1.78 12.41 0.57
CA ARG A 161 -0.57 11.82 -0.02
C ARG A 161 0.60 11.79 0.97
N THR A 162 0.77 12.84 1.76
CA THR A 162 1.84 12.93 2.77
C THR A 162 1.70 11.85 3.84
N ALA A 163 0.47 11.56 4.26
CA ALA A 163 0.18 10.51 5.23
C ALA A 163 0.50 9.12 4.68
N PHE A 164 0.11 8.82 3.44
CA PHE A 164 0.51 7.60 2.74
C PHE A 164 2.04 7.49 2.60
N ASP A 165 2.72 8.57 2.21
CA ASP A 165 4.19 8.58 2.14
C ASP A 165 4.85 8.34 3.51
N SER A 166 4.23 8.80 4.59
CA SER A 166 4.69 8.52 5.96
C SER A 166 4.60 7.03 6.31
N CYS A 167 3.51 6.36 5.92
CA CYS A 167 3.36 4.92 6.08
C CYS A 167 4.44 4.16 5.30
N ARG A 168 4.65 4.50 4.02
CA ARG A 168 5.68 3.87 3.15
C ARG A 168 7.09 4.02 3.73
N ARG A 169 7.43 5.22 4.20
CA ARG A 169 8.73 5.51 4.84
C ARG A 169 8.91 4.72 6.12
N ASN A 170 7.90 4.65 6.97
CA ASN A 170 7.94 3.87 8.20
C ASN A 170 8.14 2.37 7.91
N PHE A 171 7.47 1.84 6.90
CA PHE A 171 7.66 0.47 6.44
C PHE A 171 9.10 0.24 5.97
N LEU A 172 9.60 1.07 5.06
CA LEU A 172 10.96 0.94 4.53
C LEU A 172 12.01 1.03 5.63
N GLN A 173 11.87 1.93 6.61
CA GLN A 173 12.77 2.05 7.75
C GLN A 173 12.78 0.81 8.64
N LYS A 174 11.68 0.07 8.71
CA LYS A 174 11.57 -1.15 9.52
C LYS A 174 11.94 -2.42 8.77
N THR A 175 12.17 -2.33 7.46
CA THR A 175 12.44 -3.47 6.60
C THR A 175 13.74 -3.24 5.80
N ALA A 176 13.64 -2.78 4.57
CA ALA A 176 14.75 -2.67 3.63
C ALA A 176 15.83 -1.65 4.05
N LEU A 177 15.46 -0.61 4.80
CA LEU A 177 16.32 0.51 5.18
C LEU A 177 16.69 0.55 6.67
N LEU A 178 16.73 -0.60 7.33
CA LEU A 178 17.13 -0.72 8.75
C LEU A 178 18.55 -0.20 9.04
N ARG A 179 19.40 -0.15 8.04
CA ARG A 179 20.79 0.32 8.10
C ARG A 179 21.14 1.17 6.89
N PRO A 180 22.19 1.99 6.93
CA PRO A 180 22.65 2.76 5.78
C PRO A 180 22.84 1.87 4.53
N ARG A 181 22.35 2.34 3.38
CA ARG A 181 22.38 1.64 2.09
C ARG A 181 22.88 2.56 1.00
N ARG A 182 23.45 1.99 -0.06
CA ARG A 182 23.68 2.67 -1.34
C ARG A 182 22.41 2.56 -2.17
N ILE A 183 21.80 3.70 -2.42
CA ILE A 183 20.45 3.76 -3.03
C ILE A 183 20.54 4.47 -4.38
N VAL A 184 19.87 3.90 -5.37
CA VAL A 184 19.48 4.61 -6.59
C VAL A 184 18.00 4.99 -6.48
N LEU A 185 17.66 6.24 -6.78
CA LEU A 185 16.30 6.73 -6.80
C LEU A 185 15.87 6.99 -8.25
N TRP A 186 14.97 6.20 -8.79
CA TRP A 186 14.36 6.46 -10.10
C TRP A 186 13.14 7.35 -9.92
N ALA A 187 13.26 8.61 -10.25
CA ALA A 187 12.18 9.57 -9.97
C ALA A 187 12.30 10.85 -10.79
N GLY A 188 11.17 11.35 -11.28
CA GLY A 188 11.06 12.69 -11.84
C GLY A 188 11.26 13.79 -10.80
N VAL A 189 11.41 15.05 -11.26
CA VAL A 189 11.78 16.20 -10.41
C VAL A 189 10.82 16.43 -9.26
N ARG A 190 9.51 16.43 -9.52
CA ARG A 190 8.51 16.77 -8.49
C ARG A 190 8.31 15.66 -7.47
N GLY A 191 8.15 14.42 -7.92
CA GLY A 191 7.93 13.27 -7.05
C GLY A 191 9.16 12.85 -6.27
N GLY A 192 10.36 12.96 -6.88
CA GLY A 192 11.60 12.46 -6.29
C GLY A 192 12.21 13.35 -5.20
N ARG A 193 11.96 14.68 -5.20
CA ARG A 193 12.59 15.58 -4.21
C ARG A 193 12.29 15.23 -2.75
N PRO A 194 11.04 14.96 -2.34
CA PRO A 194 10.75 14.57 -0.96
C PRO A 194 11.42 13.27 -0.55
N TRP A 195 11.48 12.29 -1.45
CA TRP A 195 12.15 11.01 -1.23
C TRP A 195 13.66 11.17 -1.12
N LEU A 196 14.28 11.91 -2.03
CA LEU A 196 15.72 12.17 -2.00
C LEU A 196 16.14 12.85 -0.69
N ARG A 197 15.40 13.87 -0.25
CA ARG A 197 15.67 14.55 1.02
C ARG A 197 15.56 13.58 2.19
N TRP A 198 14.48 12.80 2.25
CA TRP A 198 14.24 11.87 3.33
C TRP A 198 15.35 10.78 3.40
N LEU A 199 15.76 10.21 2.28
CA LEU A 199 16.84 9.21 2.22
C LEU A 199 18.16 9.78 2.73
N LYS A 200 18.53 10.99 2.31
CA LYS A 200 19.76 11.65 2.76
C LYS A 200 19.72 11.97 4.26
N THR A 201 18.58 12.45 4.77
CA THR A 201 18.40 12.74 6.20
C THR A 201 18.45 11.45 7.03
N GLY A 202 17.99 10.32 6.47
CA GLY A 202 18.09 8.99 7.09
C GLY A 202 19.48 8.36 7.06
N GLY A 203 20.51 9.08 6.57
CA GLY A 203 21.91 8.60 6.54
C GLY A 203 22.22 7.61 5.41
N HIS A 204 21.32 7.48 4.41
CA HIS A 204 21.57 6.65 3.25
C HIS A 204 22.41 7.38 2.21
N GLN A 205 23.26 6.65 1.51
CA GLN A 205 24.04 7.16 0.39
C GLN A 205 23.21 7.05 -0.90
N VAL A 206 22.57 8.15 -1.34
CA VAL A 206 21.94 8.17 -2.66
C VAL A 206 23.03 8.43 -3.70
N ILE A 207 23.38 7.38 -4.46
CA ILE A 207 24.50 7.40 -5.42
C ILE A 207 24.13 8.01 -6.77
N ALA A 208 22.86 7.85 -7.19
CA ALA A 208 22.34 8.44 -8.42
C ALA A 208 20.81 8.65 -8.33
N VAL A 209 20.31 9.58 -9.12
CA VAL A 209 18.91 9.69 -9.48
C VAL A 209 18.75 9.28 -10.94
N ILE A 210 17.89 8.33 -11.23
CA ILE A 210 17.53 7.97 -12.62
C ILE A 210 16.35 8.84 -13.06
N ASP A 211 16.54 9.54 -14.17
CA ASP A 211 15.50 10.35 -14.80
C ASP A 211 15.76 10.47 -16.31
N ILE A 212 14.71 10.59 -17.09
CA ILE A 212 14.77 10.81 -18.54
C ILE A 212 15.04 12.30 -18.91
N THR A 213 15.04 13.19 -17.89
CA THR A 213 15.30 14.62 -18.10
C THR A 213 16.77 14.94 -18.25
N LYS A 214 17.10 16.05 -18.95
CA LYS A 214 18.47 16.51 -19.18
C LYS A 214 19.16 17.16 -17.95
N SER A 215 18.65 16.97 -16.74
CA SER A 215 19.28 17.50 -15.51
C SER A 215 20.56 16.72 -15.21
N ILE A 216 21.64 17.41 -14.88
CA ILE A 216 22.94 16.76 -14.58
C ILE A 216 23.06 16.43 -13.10
N VAL A 217 22.53 17.28 -12.22
CA VAL A 217 22.65 17.14 -10.75
C VAL A 217 21.34 17.52 -10.08
N ARG A 218 20.94 16.78 -9.05
CA ARG A 218 19.78 17.06 -8.21
C ARG A 218 20.15 16.97 -6.73
N SER A 219 20.14 18.10 -6.04
CA SER A 219 20.51 18.20 -4.61
C SER A 219 21.89 17.56 -4.31
N GLY A 220 22.88 17.77 -5.18
CA GLY A 220 24.23 17.23 -5.05
C GLY A 220 24.38 15.74 -5.43
N VAL A 221 23.32 15.14 -6.05
CA VAL A 221 23.36 13.76 -6.55
C VAL A 221 23.32 13.77 -8.07
N PRO A 222 24.18 12.99 -8.77
CA PRO A 222 24.15 12.91 -10.23
C PRO A 222 22.80 12.41 -10.74
N VAL A 223 22.33 12.98 -11.84
CA VAL A 223 21.14 12.51 -12.56
C VAL A 223 21.61 11.80 -13.81
N LEU A 224 21.23 10.55 -13.93
CA LEU A 224 21.68 9.66 -15.00
C LEU A 224 20.47 9.12 -15.79
N PRO A 225 20.65 8.80 -17.07
CA PRO A 225 19.61 8.12 -17.86
C PRO A 225 19.46 6.66 -17.40
N PRO A 226 18.31 6.01 -17.69
CA PRO A 226 18.08 4.60 -17.37
C PRO A 226 19.20 3.66 -17.85
N ALA A 227 19.76 3.89 -19.03
CA ALA A 227 20.83 3.09 -19.59
C ALA A 227 22.11 3.04 -18.75
N ALA A 228 22.31 3.96 -17.80
CA ALA A 228 23.45 3.93 -16.88
C ALA A 228 23.25 2.97 -15.69
N LEU A 229 22.05 2.43 -15.48
CA LEU A 229 21.71 1.61 -14.32
C LEU A 229 22.56 0.32 -14.21
N PRO A 230 22.93 -0.38 -15.28
CA PRO A 230 23.78 -1.58 -15.21
C PRO A 230 25.14 -1.34 -14.55
N ASP A 231 25.71 -0.16 -14.69
CA ASP A 231 27.05 0.18 -14.19
C ASP A 231 27.05 0.67 -12.73
N LEU A 232 25.86 0.77 -12.11
CA LEU A 232 25.72 1.28 -10.74
C LEU A 232 25.80 0.16 -9.72
N ASP A 233 26.75 0.28 -8.78
CA ASP A 233 26.85 -0.60 -7.62
C ASP A 233 25.91 -0.11 -6.51
N LEU A 234 24.72 -0.70 -6.42
CA LEU A 234 23.65 -0.32 -5.52
C LEU A 234 23.18 -1.49 -4.63
N ASP A 235 22.69 -1.16 -3.44
CA ASP A 235 22.02 -2.13 -2.56
C ASP A 235 20.51 -2.16 -2.81
N ILE A 236 19.92 -0.98 -3.11
CA ILE A 236 18.48 -0.80 -3.24
C ILE A 236 18.14 0.20 -4.34
N LEU A 237 17.15 -0.13 -5.15
CA LEU A 237 16.50 0.79 -6.08
C LEU A 237 15.09 1.16 -5.57
N LEU A 238 14.81 2.46 -5.48
CA LEU A 238 13.46 2.97 -5.19
C LEU A 238 12.92 3.70 -6.41
N VAL A 239 11.71 3.34 -6.84
CA VAL A 239 11.05 3.92 -8.02
C VAL A 239 9.88 4.80 -7.59
N ALA A 240 10.04 6.12 -7.68
CA ALA A 240 9.03 7.11 -7.33
C ALA A 240 8.54 7.87 -8.58
N VAL A 241 7.98 7.13 -9.54
CA VAL A 241 7.44 7.65 -10.81
C VAL A 241 5.93 7.37 -10.85
N GLY A 242 5.12 8.43 -10.66
CA GLY A 242 3.66 8.33 -10.61
C GLY A 242 2.94 8.56 -11.94
N ALA A 243 3.65 8.61 -13.07
CA ALA A 243 3.01 8.73 -14.38
C ALA A 243 2.27 7.43 -14.74
N ARG A 244 1.05 7.57 -15.29
CA ARG A 244 0.25 6.40 -15.69
C ARG A 244 1.00 5.53 -16.69
N GLY A 245 1.05 4.22 -16.47
CA GLY A 245 1.74 3.25 -17.31
C GLY A 245 3.25 3.20 -17.14
N ALA A 246 3.88 4.20 -16.51
CA ALA A 246 5.33 4.25 -16.32
C ALA A 246 5.86 3.07 -15.50
N ARG A 247 5.11 2.62 -14.48
CA ARG A 247 5.50 1.49 -13.63
C ARG A 247 5.68 0.20 -14.43
N GLY A 248 4.75 -0.12 -15.33
CA GLY A 248 4.87 -1.27 -16.22
C GLY A 248 6.07 -1.18 -17.16
N GLN A 249 6.31 0.01 -17.73
CA GLN A 249 7.49 0.25 -18.58
C GLN A 249 8.79 0.08 -17.79
N ILE A 250 8.88 0.64 -16.58
CA ILE A 250 10.07 0.53 -15.71
C ILE A 250 10.30 -0.94 -15.31
N ARG A 251 9.26 -1.71 -15.01
CA ARG A 251 9.40 -3.17 -14.73
C ARG A 251 10.02 -3.91 -15.90
N ASN A 252 9.55 -3.66 -17.12
CA ASN A 252 10.10 -4.26 -18.33
C ASN A 252 11.56 -3.83 -18.57
N GLU A 253 11.86 -2.57 -18.35
CA GLU A 253 13.21 -2.02 -18.50
C GLU A 253 14.16 -2.60 -17.44
N LEU A 254 13.75 -2.71 -16.18
CA LEU A 254 14.52 -3.34 -15.12
C LEU A 254 14.77 -4.82 -15.38
N ALA A 255 13.79 -5.55 -15.88
CA ALA A 255 13.97 -6.96 -16.23
C ALA A 255 15.08 -7.17 -17.28
N THR A 256 15.31 -6.18 -18.14
CA THR A 256 16.35 -6.21 -19.17
C THR A 256 17.69 -5.68 -18.65
N LEU A 257 17.69 -4.53 -17.98
CA LEU A 257 18.91 -3.83 -17.56
C LEU A 257 19.53 -4.40 -16.29
N ARG A 258 18.70 -4.88 -15.36
CA ARG A 258 19.12 -5.34 -14.03
C ARG A 258 18.28 -6.54 -13.57
N PRO A 259 18.44 -7.70 -14.24
CA PRO A 259 17.70 -8.92 -13.89
C PRO A 259 18.01 -9.46 -12.48
N ASP A 260 19.06 -8.95 -11.83
CA ASP A 260 19.43 -9.19 -10.44
C ASP A 260 18.54 -8.45 -9.43
N LEU A 261 17.79 -7.43 -9.88
CA LEU A 261 16.87 -6.68 -9.03
C LEU A 261 15.50 -7.36 -8.98
N VAL A 262 15.09 -7.77 -7.78
CA VAL A 262 13.82 -8.44 -7.50
C VAL A 262 12.89 -7.49 -6.77
N GLU A 263 11.70 -7.24 -7.34
CA GLU A 263 10.68 -6.37 -6.73
C GLU A 263 10.21 -6.93 -5.39
N GLY A 264 10.13 -6.07 -4.37
CA GLY A 264 9.80 -6.47 -3.00
C GLY A 264 11.00 -6.98 -2.19
N HIS A 265 12.18 -7.13 -2.80
CA HIS A 265 13.40 -7.58 -2.11
C HIS A 265 14.52 -6.53 -2.12
N ASN A 266 14.97 -6.10 -3.29
CA ASN A 266 16.00 -5.09 -3.44
C ASN A 266 15.59 -3.91 -4.35
N TRP A 267 14.35 -3.92 -4.86
CA TRP A 267 13.73 -2.72 -5.40
C TRP A 267 12.22 -2.65 -5.11
N TRP A 268 11.69 -1.42 -5.06
CA TRP A 268 10.28 -1.14 -4.78
C TRP A 268 9.75 0.01 -5.64
N ALA A 269 8.51 -0.17 -6.14
CA ALA A 269 7.71 0.92 -6.65
C ALA A 269 6.99 1.63 -5.49
N LEU A 270 7.02 2.97 -5.48
CA LEU A 270 6.48 3.82 -4.39
C LEU A 270 5.28 4.67 -4.83
N LEU A 271 4.97 4.73 -6.13
CA LEU A 271 3.89 5.54 -6.70
C LEU A 271 3.26 4.84 -7.90
#